data_49ef03ae957b19fd0605e9b7ecd67e9c
#
_entry.id   49ef03ae957b19fd0605e9b7ecd67e9c
#
_cell.length_a   1.000
_cell.length_b   1.000
_cell.length_c   1.000
_cell.angle_alpha   90.00
_cell.angle_beta   90.00
_cell.angle_gamma   90.00
#
_symmetry.space_group_name_H-M   'P 1'
#
loop_
_entity.id
_entity.type
_entity.pdbx_description
1 polymer ?
#
loop_
_entity_poly.entity_id
_entity_poly.type
_entity_poly.pdbx_seq_one_letter_code
_entity_poly.pdbx_strand_id
1 'polypeptide(L)'
;MENKALKELGDIIKRDYDGLSGLMMERYFVRKFQEEGRYIVGKWWDRKGFNEIDLVVVDPIGKEVWVYELKKDVSRYDEASFKEKVDTMVAQTPELRKMTIHIGLLTKEDM
;
A
#
# COMPACT_ATOMS: atom_id res chain seq x y z
N MET A 1 -6.29 18.60 3.16
CA MET A 1 -7.68 18.79 2.66
C MET A 1 -8.09 17.58 1.83
N GLU A 2 -9.23 17.03 2.11
CA GLU A 2 -9.73 15.87 1.39
C GLU A 2 -10.22 16.25 -0.02
N ASN A 3 -9.81 15.45 -1.02
CA ASN A 3 -10.29 15.67 -2.39
C ASN A 3 -11.67 15.04 -2.54
N LYS A 4 -12.66 15.87 -2.92
CA LYS A 4 -14.05 15.45 -3.07
C LYS A 4 -14.21 14.32 -4.11
N ALA A 5 -13.54 14.43 -5.26
CA ALA A 5 -13.62 13.42 -6.30
C ALA A 5 -13.04 12.09 -5.83
N LEU A 6 -11.96 12.11 -5.06
CA LEU A 6 -11.35 10.91 -4.50
C LEU A 6 -12.25 10.26 -3.45
N LYS A 7 -12.91 11.06 -2.62
CA LYS A 7 -13.88 10.57 -1.65
C LYS A 7 -15.07 9.90 -2.34
N GLU A 8 -15.59 10.51 -3.39
CA GLU A 8 -16.69 9.94 -4.18
C GLU A 8 -16.28 8.61 -4.81
N LEU A 9 -15.06 8.52 -5.32
CA LEU A 9 -14.53 7.27 -5.86
C LEU A 9 -14.46 6.18 -4.79
N GLY A 10 -14.00 6.51 -3.60
CA GLY A 10 -13.95 5.59 -2.48
C GLY A 10 -15.33 5.09 -2.08
N ASP A 11 -16.33 5.96 -2.06
CA ASP A 11 -17.71 5.59 -1.76
C ASP A 11 -18.29 4.65 -2.82
N ILE A 12 -18.01 4.89 -4.09
CA ILE A 12 -18.42 4.01 -5.18
C ILE A 12 -17.77 2.63 -5.03
N ILE A 13 -16.48 2.59 -4.77
CA ILE A 13 -15.73 1.33 -4.59
C ILE A 13 -16.28 0.54 -3.41
N LYS A 14 -16.61 1.20 -2.30
CA LYS A 14 -17.20 0.54 -1.14
C LYS A 14 -18.56 -0.09 -1.44
N ARG A 15 -19.39 0.58 -2.23
CA ARG A 15 -20.73 0.09 -2.60
C ARG A 15 -20.67 -1.11 -3.53
N ASP A 16 -19.79 -1.06 -4.53
CA ASP A 16 -19.68 -2.06 -5.59
C ASP A 16 -18.43 -2.92 -5.44
N TYR A 17 -18.00 -3.12 -4.21
CA TYR A 17 -16.70 -3.72 -3.90
C TYR A 17 -16.47 -5.06 -4.58
N ASP A 18 -17.47 -5.96 -4.55
CA ASP A 18 -17.31 -7.30 -5.11
C ASP A 18 -17.19 -7.29 -6.65
N GLY A 19 -17.67 -6.23 -7.27
CA GLY A 19 -17.58 -6.06 -8.73
C GLY A 19 -16.33 -5.32 -9.19
N LEU A 20 -15.55 -4.77 -8.28
CA LEU A 20 -14.37 -3.96 -8.62
C LEU A 20 -13.07 -4.74 -8.47
N SER A 21 -12.13 -4.49 -9.39
CA SER A 21 -10.82 -5.14 -9.36
C SER A 21 -9.94 -4.59 -8.23
N GLY A 22 -8.98 -5.42 -7.79
CA GLY A 22 -7.96 -4.98 -6.84
C GLY A 22 -7.16 -3.77 -7.34
N LEU A 23 -7.06 -3.60 -8.66
CA LEU A 23 -6.40 -2.45 -9.27
C LEU A 23 -7.09 -1.12 -8.91
N MET A 24 -8.42 -1.10 -8.86
CA MET A 24 -9.16 0.11 -8.49
C MET A 24 -8.90 0.48 -7.04
N MET A 25 -8.89 -0.50 -6.14
CA MET A 25 -8.58 -0.29 -4.74
C MET A 25 -7.14 0.23 -4.55
N GLU A 26 -6.19 -0.36 -5.27
CA GLU A 26 -4.80 0.07 -5.26
C GLU A 26 -4.67 1.52 -5.71
N ARG A 27 -5.31 1.90 -6.83
CA ARG A 27 -5.29 3.27 -7.34
C ARG A 27 -5.87 4.27 -6.35
N TYR A 28 -6.93 3.87 -5.66
CA TYR A 28 -7.53 4.72 -4.63
C TYR A 28 -6.52 5.07 -3.54
N PHE A 29 -5.84 4.07 -2.98
CA PHE A 29 -4.89 4.30 -1.89
C PHE A 29 -3.65 5.05 -2.36
N VAL A 30 -3.14 4.76 -3.55
CA VAL A 30 -2.00 5.50 -4.10
C VAL A 30 -2.33 6.99 -4.19
N ARG A 31 -3.48 7.34 -4.73
CA ARG A 31 -3.89 8.74 -4.85
C ARG A 31 -4.11 9.40 -3.50
N LYS A 32 -4.71 8.69 -2.56
CA LYS A 32 -4.97 9.20 -1.22
C LYS A 32 -3.68 9.62 -0.53
N PHE A 33 -2.65 8.79 -0.58
CA PHE A 33 -1.36 9.12 0.02
C PHE A 33 -0.62 10.19 -0.76
N GLN A 34 -0.69 10.19 -2.09
CA GLN A 34 -0.07 11.23 -2.91
C GLN A 34 -0.64 12.62 -2.66
N GLU A 35 -1.91 12.72 -2.34
CA GLU A 35 -2.56 14.01 -2.05
C GLU A 35 -2.03 14.69 -0.80
N GLU A 36 -1.47 13.95 0.13
CA GLU A 36 -0.85 14.53 1.33
C GLU A 36 0.44 15.28 1.01
N GLY A 37 1.01 15.07 -0.19
CA GLY A 37 2.07 15.89 -0.78
C GLY A 37 3.47 15.67 -0.23
N ARG A 38 3.62 15.03 0.91
CA ARG A 38 4.93 14.80 1.55
C ARG A 38 5.47 13.40 1.36
N TYR A 39 4.62 12.47 0.93
CA TYR A 39 5.00 11.07 0.78
C TYR A 39 5.40 10.73 -0.64
N ILE A 40 6.37 9.82 -0.75
CA ILE A 40 6.71 9.16 -2.01
C ILE A 40 5.94 7.85 -2.01
N VAL A 41 5.12 7.62 -3.02
CA VAL A 41 4.24 6.44 -3.10
C VAL A 41 4.61 5.64 -4.33
N GLY A 42 4.75 4.33 -4.16
CA GLY A 42 5.11 3.46 -5.26
C GLY A 42 4.82 2.00 -4.97
N LYS A 43 5.35 1.16 -5.85
CA LYS A 43 5.33 -0.30 -5.76
C LYS A 43 6.73 -0.81 -5.61
N TRP A 44 6.82 -2.05 -5.15
CA TRP A 44 8.08 -2.76 -5.16
C TRP A 44 7.89 -4.17 -5.70
N TRP A 45 8.87 -4.64 -6.47
CA TRP A 45 8.98 -6.04 -6.88
C TRP A 45 10.45 -6.43 -6.85
N ASP A 46 10.70 -7.72 -6.58
CA ASP A 46 12.06 -8.21 -6.54
C ASP A 46 12.66 -8.35 -7.96
N ARG A 47 13.98 -8.56 -8.01
CA ARG A 47 14.70 -8.66 -9.29
C ARG A 47 14.21 -9.82 -10.16
N LYS A 48 13.68 -10.86 -9.55
CA LYS A 48 13.16 -12.04 -10.26
C LYS A 48 11.67 -11.91 -10.58
N GLY A 49 11.01 -10.91 -10.03
CA GLY A 49 9.58 -10.68 -10.23
C GLY A 49 8.67 -11.66 -9.49
N PHE A 50 9.19 -12.43 -8.53
CA PHE A 50 8.38 -13.39 -7.77
C PHE A 50 7.67 -12.79 -6.59
N ASN A 51 8.20 -11.71 -6.06
CA ASN A 51 7.60 -11.00 -4.92
C ASN A 51 7.21 -9.58 -5.34
N GLU A 52 6.01 -9.18 -4.97
CA GLU A 52 5.48 -7.86 -5.28
C GLU A 52 4.79 -7.29 -4.05
N ILE A 53 5.03 -6.00 -3.80
CA ILE A 53 4.32 -5.22 -2.79
C ILE A 53 3.62 -4.08 -3.49
N ASP A 54 2.30 -4.04 -3.38
CA ASP A 54 1.46 -3.14 -4.17
C ASP A 54 1.47 -1.70 -3.68
N LEU A 55 1.76 -1.47 -2.41
CA LEU A 55 1.73 -0.11 -1.87
C LEU A 55 2.86 0.09 -0.87
N VAL A 56 3.77 0.99 -1.21
CA VAL A 56 4.87 1.43 -0.35
C VAL A 56 4.80 2.95 -0.25
N VAL A 57 4.70 3.46 0.97
CA VAL A 57 4.59 4.90 1.25
C VAL A 57 5.81 5.32 2.06
N VAL A 58 6.60 6.24 1.54
CA VAL A 58 7.84 6.68 2.16
C VAL A 58 7.72 8.13 2.60
N ASP A 59 8.05 8.39 3.86
CA ASP A 59 8.27 9.73 4.39
C ASP A 59 9.79 9.96 4.47
N PRO A 60 10.39 10.65 3.49
CA PRO A 60 11.84 10.82 3.46
C PRO A 60 12.35 11.75 4.56
N ILE A 61 11.52 12.65 5.05
CA ILE A 61 11.88 13.60 6.10
C ILE A 61 11.80 12.93 7.46
N GLY A 62 10.69 12.24 7.75
CA GLY A 62 10.50 11.51 9.00
C GLY A 62 11.25 10.19 9.06
N LYS A 63 11.83 9.74 7.94
CA LYS A 63 12.52 8.45 7.81
C LYS A 63 11.65 7.29 8.22
N GLU A 64 10.42 7.28 7.73
CA GLU A 64 9.44 6.24 7.97
C GLU A 64 8.93 5.66 6.66
N VAL A 65 8.65 4.36 6.66
CA VAL A 65 8.10 3.64 5.52
C VAL A 65 6.91 2.84 5.99
N TRP A 66 5.79 2.98 5.30
CA TRP A 66 4.62 2.15 5.50
C TRP A 66 4.47 1.21 4.33
N VAL A 67 4.37 -0.07 4.61
CA VAL A 67 4.24 -1.12 3.59
C VAL A 67 2.90 -1.80 3.82
N TYR A 68 2.04 -1.76 2.81
CA TYR A 68 0.68 -2.26 2.94
C TYR A 68 0.40 -3.41 1.99
N GLU A 69 -0.19 -4.48 2.53
CA GLU A 69 -0.89 -5.48 1.74
C GLU A 69 -2.30 -4.99 1.49
N LEU A 70 -2.77 -5.12 0.25
CA LEU A 70 -4.14 -4.78 -0.14
C LEU A 70 -4.91 -6.08 -0.36
N LYS A 71 -5.95 -6.33 0.42
CA LYS A 71 -6.77 -7.54 0.32
C LYS A 71 -8.25 -7.19 0.29
N LYS A 72 -8.95 -7.79 -0.66
CA LYS A 72 -10.40 -7.75 -0.71
C LYS A 72 -11.00 -8.63 0.39
N ASP A 73 -10.40 -9.78 0.59
CA ASP A 73 -10.83 -10.77 1.59
C ASP A 73 -9.76 -10.86 2.67
N VAL A 74 -10.09 -10.34 3.86
CA VAL A 74 -9.19 -10.31 5.02
C VAL A 74 -8.76 -11.72 5.43
N SER A 75 -9.63 -12.72 5.24
CA SER A 75 -9.31 -14.10 5.61
C SER A 75 -8.13 -14.69 4.84
N ARG A 76 -7.79 -14.10 3.69
CA ARG A 76 -6.66 -14.52 2.87
C ARG A 76 -5.37 -13.83 3.21
N TYR A 77 -5.39 -12.91 4.18
CA TYR A 77 -4.18 -12.21 4.60
C TYR A 77 -3.32 -13.14 5.46
N ASP A 78 -2.07 -13.32 5.01
CA ASP A 78 -1.04 -14.06 5.74
C ASP A 78 0.05 -13.10 6.15
N GLU A 79 0.04 -12.68 7.41
CA GLU A 79 0.97 -11.71 7.94
C GLU A 79 2.42 -12.21 7.86
N ALA A 80 2.65 -13.50 8.14
CA ALA A 80 3.99 -14.07 8.10
C ALA A 80 4.58 -14.04 6.69
N SER A 81 3.79 -14.43 5.68
CA SER A 81 4.21 -14.37 4.28
C SER A 81 4.46 -12.94 3.83
N PHE A 82 3.62 -11.99 4.24
CA PHE A 82 3.80 -10.60 3.89
C PHE A 82 5.06 -10.02 4.52
N LYS A 83 5.31 -10.35 5.77
CA LYS A 83 6.52 -9.92 6.48
C LYS A 83 7.79 -10.42 5.80
N GLU A 84 7.78 -11.65 5.29
CA GLU A 84 8.91 -12.19 4.51
C GLU A 84 9.18 -11.36 3.25
N LYS A 85 8.12 -10.94 2.54
CA LYS A 85 8.27 -10.06 1.39
C LYS A 85 8.89 -8.72 1.77
N VAL A 86 8.45 -8.15 2.88
CA VAL A 86 8.98 -6.88 3.39
C VAL A 86 10.46 -7.03 3.76
N ASP A 87 10.83 -8.12 4.41
CA ASP A 87 12.22 -8.39 4.75
C ASP A 87 13.10 -8.51 3.49
N THR A 88 12.58 -9.14 2.45
CA THR A 88 13.26 -9.23 1.15
C THR A 88 13.45 -7.85 0.53
N MET A 89 12.41 -7.01 0.56
CA MET A 89 12.47 -5.64 0.05
C MET A 89 13.56 -4.84 0.78
N VAL A 90 13.57 -4.90 2.10
CA VAL A 90 14.56 -4.17 2.92
C VAL A 90 15.97 -4.66 2.62
N ALA A 91 16.16 -5.97 2.46
CA ALA A 91 17.46 -6.55 2.13
C ALA A 91 17.97 -6.07 0.76
N GLN A 92 17.07 -5.88 -0.20
CA GLN A 92 17.41 -5.45 -1.57
C GLN A 92 17.42 -3.93 -1.75
N THR A 93 17.00 -3.17 -0.74
CA THR A 93 16.89 -1.71 -0.81
C THR A 93 17.63 -1.09 0.37
N PRO A 94 18.96 -0.87 0.25
CA PRO A 94 19.78 -0.41 1.37
C PRO A 94 19.30 0.87 2.04
N GLU A 95 18.67 1.77 1.27
CA GLU A 95 18.16 3.04 1.79
C GLU A 95 17.10 2.84 2.89
N LEU A 96 16.36 1.76 2.83
CA LEU A 96 15.30 1.46 3.79
C LEU A 96 15.82 0.98 5.15
N ARG A 97 17.08 0.54 5.22
CA ARG A 97 17.67 0.01 6.46
C ARG A 97 17.79 1.05 7.56
N LYS A 98 17.81 2.34 7.17
CA LYS A 98 17.90 3.46 8.12
C LYS A 98 16.54 4.04 8.47
N MET A 99 15.47 3.45 7.96
CA MET A 99 14.13 3.94 8.17
C MET A 99 13.34 3.02 9.10
N THR A 100 12.35 3.58 9.77
CA THR A 100 11.41 2.80 10.55
C THR A 100 10.35 2.21 9.62
N ILE A 101 10.20 0.90 9.64
CA ILE A 101 9.28 0.18 8.75
C ILE A 101 8.00 -0.17 9.52
N HIS A 102 6.87 0.25 8.97
CA HIS A 102 5.54 -0.09 9.46
C HIS A 102 4.85 -1.00 8.46
N ILE A 103 4.27 -2.08 8.94
CA ILE A 103 3.58 -3.07 8.10
C ILE A 103 2.10 -3.00 8.43
N GLY A 104 1.26 -2.98 7.41
CA GLY A 104 -0.17 -2.92 7.60
C GLY A 104 -0.97 -3.62 6.51
N LEU A 105 -2.25 -3.78 6.79
CA LEU A 105 -3.24 -4.32 5.87
C LEU A 105 -4.28 -3.25 5.59
N LEU A 106 -4.57 -3.02 4.32
CA LEU A 106 -5.65 -2.15 3.89
C LEU A 106 -6.72 -2.95 3.16
N THR A 107 -7.96 -2.67 3.51
CA THR A 107 -9.13 -3.31 2.93
C THR A 107 -10.12 -2.25 2.45
N LYS A 108 -11.25 -2.68 1.91
CA LYS A 108 -12.30 -1.74 1.51
C LYS A 108 -12.82 -0.90 2.68
N GLU A 109 -12.71 -1.40 3.90
CA GLU A 109 -13.18 -0.67 5.09
C GLU A 109 -12.30 0.54 5.42
N ASP A 110 -11.08 0.58 4.86
CA ASP A 110 -10.14 1.69 5.03
C ASP A 110 -10.31 2.78 3.97
N MET A 111 -11.20 2.55 3.02
CA MET A 111 -11.46 3.52 1.94
C MET A 111 -12.40 4.63 2.38
#